data_62c4dc8201024e09a4b83b76677c8197
#
_entry.id   62c4dc8201024e09a4b83b76677c8197
#
_cell.length_a   1.000
_cell.length_b   1.000
_cell.length_c   1.000
_cell.angle_alpha   90.00
_cell.angle_beta   90.00
_cell.angle_gamma   90.00
#
_symmetry.space_group_name_H-M   'P 1'
#
loop_
_entity.id
_entity.type
_entity.pdbx_description
1 polymer ?
#
loop_
_entity_poly.entity_id
_entity_poly.type
_entity_poly.pdbx_seq_one_letter_code
_entity_poly.pdbx_strand_id
1 'polypeptide(L)'
;VAMVPSEDPEYIMYVTVQEPKTWNNNFFATVVNPVLEEAMSMGATLDTSVSEGSGKTEETSYQTGDIIGKTPGETANTLRQNLVHPIVLGVGNKIEKVSVDAKEDIKANEQILIMTNEFTELPDMYGWTKKNVETFAKWKGIKITYKGGKSGTVTKQSVAAGEALSKTKKITITLGD
;
A
#
# COMPACT_ATOMS: atom_id res chain seq x y z
N VAL A 1 13.27 10.97 18.30
CA VAL A 1 13.93 10.77 17.00
C VAL A 1 15.31 10.22 17.27
N ALA A 2 15.66 9.12 16.64
CA ALA A 2 17.01 8.58 16.64
C ALA A 2 17.54 8.56 15.20
N MET A 3 18.83 8.88 15.04
CA MET A 3 19.56 8.78 13.77
C MET A 3 20.72 7.83 13.98
N VAL A 4 20.89 6.85 13.09
CA VAL A 4 21.90 5.81 13.28
C VAL A 4 22.51 5.45 11.93
N PRO A 5 23.86 5.46 11.81
CA PRO A 5 24.83 6.02 12.75
C PRO A 5 24.70 7.55 12.87
N SER A 6 25.28 8.14 13.91
CA SER A 6 25.10 9.59 14.19
C SER A 6 25.85 10.52 13.25
N GLU A 7 26.96 10.06 12.66
CA GLU A 7 27.84 10.86 11.77
C GLU A 7 27.42 10.79 10.29
N ASP A 8 26.87 9.65 9.86
CA ASP A 8 26.31 9.45 8.52
C ASP A 8 25.04 8.60 8.63
N PRO A 9 23.88 9.21 8.91
CA PRO A 9 22.68 8.47 9.26
C PRO A 9 22.04 7.82 8.04
N GLU A 10 22.11 6.51 7.99
CA GLU A 10 21.38 5.68 7.02
C GLU A 10 19.94 5.40 7.44
N TYR A 11 19.67 5.44 8.75
CA TYR A 11 18.34 5.18 9.32
C TYR A 11 17.87 6.32 10.19
N ILE A 12 16.63 6.72 10.00
CA ILE A 12 15.93 7.68 10.87
C ILE A 12 14.74 6.97 11.50
N MET A 13 14.75 6.83 12.83
CA MET A 13 13.62 6.27 13.58
C MET A 13 12.87 7.36 14.32
N TYR A 14 11.58 7.44 14.10
CA TYR A 14 10.67 8.32 14.84
C TYR A 14 9.72 7.48 15.70
N VAL A 15 9.76 7.67 17.01
CA VAL A 15 8.89 6.97 17.95
C VAL A 15 8.03 7.98 18.70
N THR A 16 6.71 7.79 18.66
CA THR A 16 5.74 8.55 19.46
C THR A 16 5.02 7.62 20.41
N VAL A 17 4.83 8.08 21.64
CA VAL A 17 4.01 7.39 22.64
C VAL A 17 2.87 8.31 23.02
N GLN A 18 1.64 7.87 22.76
CA GLN A 18 0.44 8.62 23.10
C GLN A 18 -0.13 8.12 24.43
N GLU A 19 -0.34 9.03 25.40
CA GLU A 19 -0.94 8.76 26.71
C GLU A 19 -0.34 7.54 27.47
N PRO A 20 0.97 7.51 27.75
CA PRO A 20 1.56 6.40 28.47
C PRO A 20 1.00 6.33 29.91
N LYS A 21 0.45 5.18 30.29
CA LYS A 21 -0.08 4.96 31.65
C LYS A 21 1.01 5.02 32.73
N THR A 22 2.24 4.66 32.35
CA THR A 22 3.44 4.76 33.18
C THR A 22 4.63 5.14 32.33
N TRP A 23 5.44 6.09 32.80
CA TRP A 23 6.71 6.42 32.16
C TRP A 23 7.79 5.44 32.64
N ASN A 24 8.37 4.68 31.71
CA ASN A 24 9.47 3.78 32.01
C ASN A 24 10.75 4.27 31.34
N ASN A 25 11.77 4.60 32.13
CA ASN A 25 13.07 5.05 31.64
C ASN A 25 13.80 3.99 30.82
N ASN A 26 13.41 2.71 30.93
CA ASN A 26 14.02 1.61 30.16
C ASN A 26 13.37 1.38 28.78
N PHE A 27 12.38 2.20 28.39
CA PHE A 27 11.69 2.04 27.10
C PHE A 27 12.66 2.02 25.91
N PHE A 28 13.66 2.88 25.91
CA PHE A 28 14.67 2.92 24.84
C PHE A 28 15.51 1.63 24.82
N ALA A 29 15.94 1.14 25.99
CA ALA A 29 16.76 -0.07 26.08
C ALA A 29 15.97 -1.34 25.74
N THR A 30 14.69 -1.42 26.08
CA THR A 30 13.90 -2.64 25.96
C THR A 30 13.10 -2.73 24.66
N VAL A 31 12.80 -1.60 24.01
CA VAL A 31 11.96 -1.58 22.79
C VAL A 31 12.69 -0.94 21.62
N VAL A 32 13.27 0.25 21.81
CA VAL A 32 13.85 1.00 20.68
C VAL A 32 15.19 0.42 20.23
N ASN A 33 16.10 0.16 21.17
CA ASN A 33 17.45 -0.36 20.81
C ASN A 33 17.41 -1.71 20.12
N PRO A 34 16.64 -2.73 20.56
CA PRO A 34 16.57 -4.01 19.83
C PRO A 34 16.07 -3.87 18.40
N VAL A 35 15.10 -2.98 18.15
CA VAL A 35 14.59 -2.72 16.79
C VAL A 35 15.65 -2.04 15.92
N LEU A 36 16.42 -1.10 16.49
CA LEU A 36 17.52 -0.46 15.76
C LEU A 36 18.66 -1.43 15.47
N GLU A 37 19.03 -2.27 16.44
CA GLU A 37 20.06 -3.30 16.28
C GLU A 37 19.69 -4.30 15.18
N GLU A 38 18.44 -4.74 15.14
CA GLU A 38 17.93 -5.64 14.11
C GLU A 38 17.93 -4.95 12.74
N ALA A 39 17.46 -3.70 12.64
CA ALA A 39 17.47 -2.93 11.39
C ALA A 39 18.90 -2.72 10.86
N MET A 40 19.86 -2.41 11.73
CA MET A 40 21.28 -2.28 11.36
C MET A 40 21.88 -3.61 10.92
N SER A 41 21.52 -4.72 11.58
CA SER A 41 21.95 -6.07 11.21
C SER A 41 21.44 -6.46 9.82
N MET A 42 20.19 -6.14 9.50
CA MET A 42 19.63 -6.37 8.16
C MET A 42 20.30 -5.49 7.10
N GLY A 43 20.59 -4.22 7.41
CA GLY A 43 21.32 -3.32 6.52
C GLY A 43 22.75 -3.82 6.23
N ALA A 44 23.46 -4.26 7.24
CA ALA A 44 24.81 -4.83 7.07
C ALA A 44 24.82 -6.11 6.21
N THR A 45 23.76 -6.91 6.23
CA THR A 45 23.63 -8.10 5.38
C THR A 45 23.26 -7.74 3.92
N LEU A 46 22.64 -6.58 3.70
CA LEU A 46 22.35 -6.11 2.36
C LEU A 46 23.57 -5.47 1.66
N ASP A 47 24.47 -4.84 2.44
CA ASP A 47 25.64 -4.15 1.90
C ASP A 47 26.80 -5.09 1.49
N THR A 48 26.83 -6.32 2.00
CA THR A 48 27.85 -7.31 1.61
C THR A 48 27.59 -8.01 0.27
N SER A 49 26.47 -7.73 -0.41
CA SER A 49 26.15 -8.31 -1.71
C SER A 49 26.29 -7.36 -2.90
N VAL A 50 26.73 -6.12 -2.67
CA VAL A 50 27.05 -5.18 -3.76
C VAL A 50 28.52 -5.34 -4.14
N SER A 51 28.88 -6.45 -4.74
CA SER A 51 30.08 -6.54 -5.58
C SER A 51 29.83 -5.63 -6.80
N GLU A 52 30.76 -4.72 -7.07
CA GLU A 52 30.82 -3.94 -8.30
C GLU A 52 30.79 -4.89 -9.52
N GLY A 53 29.62 -5.11 -10.07
CA GLY A 53 29.38 -5.96 -11.20
C GLY A 53 28.03 -5.62 -11.83
N SER A 54 28.06 -4.75 -12.81
CA SER A 54 27.06 -4.58 -13.89
C SER A 54 25.60 -4.75 -13.43
N GLY A 55 25.00 -3.62 -13.01
CA GLY A 55 23.66 -3.54 -12.47
C GLY A 55 22.57 -4.15 -13.35
N LYS A 56 22.09 -5.29 -12.91
CA LYS A 56 20.70 -5.68 -13.06
C LYS A 56 20.16 -5.77 -11.65
N THR A 57 19.56 -4.70 -11.17
CA THR A 57 18.67 -4.76 -10.01
C THR A 57 17.57 -5.73 -10.43
N GLU A 58 17.56 -6.94 -9.91
CA GLU A 58 16.42 -7.84 -10.09
C GLU A 58 15.27 -7.16 -9.37
N GLU A 59 14.34 -6.58 -10.15
CA GLU A 59 13.12 -6.01 -9.59
C GLU A 59 12.39 -7.17 -8.89
N THR A 60 12.34 -7.12 -7.56
CA THR A 60 11.60 -8.10 -6.77
C THR A 60 10.14 -8.03 -7.20
N SER A 61 9.63 -9.07 -7.80
CA SER A 61 8.22 -9.18 -8.20
C SER A 61 7.52 -10.25 -7.38
N TYR A 62 6.22 -10.10 -7.19
CA TYR A 62 5.37 -11.04 -6.48
C TYR A 62 4.16 -11.40 -7.34
N GLN A 63 3.75 -12.67 -7.33
CA GLN A 63 2.53 -13.15 -7.99
C GLN A 63 1.50 -13.52 -6.94
N THR A 64 0.26 -13.01 -7.06
CA THR A 64 -0.79 -13.29 -6.07
C THR A 64 -1.22 -14.74 -6.02
N GLY A 65 -1.05 -15.48 -7.11
CA GLY A 65 -1.75 -16.72 -7.32
C GLY A 65 -3.28 -16.51 -7.36
N ASP A 66 -4.05 -17.59 -7.27
CA ASP A 66 -5.52 -17.49 -7.19
C ASP A 66 -5.95 -17.09 -5.78
N ILE A 67 -6.46 -15.87 -5.64
CA ILE A 67 -6.94 -15.29 -4.39
C ILE A 67 -8.45 -15.07 -4.37
N ILE A 68 -9.16 -15.35 -5.47
CA ILE A 68 -10.63 -15.26 -5.52
C ILE A 68 -11.25 -16.23 -4.51
N GLY A 69 -12.25 -15.78 -3.78
CA GLY A 69 -12.93 -16.55 -2.72
C GLY A 69 -12.18 -16.62 -1.38
N LYS A 70 -10.92 -16.21 -1.31
CA LYS A 70 -10.16 -16.18 -0.04
C LYS A 70 -10.60 -15.03 0.87
N THR A 71 -10.16 -15.10 2.14
CA THR A 71 -10.40 -14.09 3.17
C THR A 71 -9.64 -12.80 2.85
N PRO A 72 -10.31 -11.62 2.74
CA PRO A 72 -9.67 -10.39 2.33
C PRO A 72 -8.56 -9.93 3.30
N GLY A 73 -8.78 -10.05 4.61
CA GLY A 73 -7.83 -9.57 5.62
C GLY A 73 -6.51 -10.34 5.61
N GLU A 74 -6.56 -11.68 5.59
CA GLU A 74 -5.36 -12.54 5.53
C GLU A 74 -4.62 -12.35 4.22
N THR A 75 -5.34 -12.28 3.10
CA THR A 75 -4.75 -12.04 1.79
C THR A 75 -4.06 -10.67 1.74
N ALA A 76 -4.70 -9.62 2.25
CA ALA A 76 -4.10 -8.29 2.30
C ALA A 76 -2.83 -8.26 3.16
N ASN A 77 -2.78 -8.99 4.27
CA ASN A 77 -1.58 -9.09 5.10
C ASN A 77 -0.44 -9.81 4.35
N THR A 78 -0.74 -10.93 3.70
CA THR A 78 0.25 -11.64 2.87
C THR A 78 0.81 -10.75 1.77
N LEU A 79 -0.02 -9.97 1.10
CA LEU A 79 0.41 -9.03 0.04
C LEU A 79 1.34 -7.95 0.60
N ARG A 80 1.01 -7.35 1.76
CA ARG A 80 1.87 -6.35 2.42
C ARG A 80 3.22 -6.91 2.82
N GLN A 81 3.27 -8.15 3.33
CA GLN A 81 4.53 -8.84 3.63
C GLN A 81 5.41 -9.04 2.39
N ASN A 82 4.82 -9.08 1.20
CA ASN A 82 5.52 -9.16 -0.08
C ASN A 82 5.62 -7.78 -0.78
N LEU A 83 5.59 -6.69 -0.01
CA LEU A 83 5.73 -5.31 -0.47
C LEU A 83 4.69 -4.86 -1.51
N VAL A 84 3.54 -5.54 -1.60
CA VAL A 84 2.42 -5.11 -2.43
C VAL A 84 1.45 -4.28 -1.59
N HIS A 85 0.89 -3.20 -2.15
CA HIS A 85 -0.08 -2.34 -1.47
C HIS A 85 -1.53 -2.69 -1.84
N PRO A 86 -2.21 -3.62 -1.13
CA PRO A 86 -3.60 -3.95 -1.40
C PRO A 86 -4.54 -2.85 -0.90
N ILE A 87 -5.46 -2.46 -1.77
CA ILE A 87 -6.60 -1.59 -1.46
C ILE A 87 -7.85 -2.48 -1.42
N VAL A 88 -8.35 -2.75 -0.22
CA VAL A 88 -9.52 -3.61 -0.01
C VAL A 88 -10.80 -2.78 -0.10
N LEU A 89 -11.71 -3.17 -0.97
CA LEU A 89 -12.97 -2.49 -1.25
C LEU A 89 -14.14 -3.32 -0.72
N GLY A 90 -14.90 -2.71 0.19
CA GLY A 90 -16.06 -3.33 0.83
C GLY A 90 -15.75 -4.01 2.16
N VAL A 91 -16.78 -4.57 2.76
CA VAL A 91 -16.78 -5.18 4.10
C VAL A 91 -17.06 -6.69 4.08
N GLY A 92 -17.14 -7.27 2.89
CA GLY A 92 -17.42 -8.69 2.72
C GLY A 92 -16.29 -9.61 3.21
N ASN A 93 -16.62 -10.86 3.40
CA ASN A 93 -15.70 -11.88 3.94
C ASN A 93 -14.96 -12.70 2.86
N LYS A 94 -15.24 -12.44 1.58
CA LYS A 94 -14.62 -13.14 0.44
C LYS A 94 -14.22 -12.16 -0.64
N ILE A 95 -13.09 -12.43 -1.28
CA ILE A 95 -12.62 -11.70 -2.46
C ILE A 95 -13.45 -12.11 -3.67
N GLU A 96 -14.07 -11.14 -4.34
CA GLU A 96 -14.84 -11.33 -5.57
C GLU A 96 -14.05 -10.96 -6.82
N LYS A 97 -13.25 -9.90 -6.75
CA LYS A 97 -12.41 -9.43 -7.87
C LYS A 97 -11.06 -8.91 -7.38
N VAL A 98 -10.08 -9.03 -8.25
CA VAL A 98 -8.73 -8.47 -8.07
C VAL A 98 -8.30 -7.76 -9.36
N SER A 99 -7.49 -6.71 -9.24
CA SER A 99 -7.09 -5.85 -10.38
C SER A 99 -5.92 -6.38 -11.20
N VAL A 100 -5.36 -7.51 -10.81
CA VAL A 100 -4.22 -8.18 -11.45
C VAL A 100 -4.55 -9.63 -11.73
N ASP A 101 -3.89 -10.22 -12.72
CA ASP A 101 -4.01 -11.65 -12.98
C ASP A 101 -3.18 -12.47 -11.99
N ALA A 102 -3.61 -13.71 -11.69
CA ALA A 102 -2.97 -14.58 -10.71
C ALA A 102 -1.47 -14.85 -10.97
N LYS A 103 -1.06 -14.76 -12.23
CA LYS A 103 0.33 -14.97 -12.70
C LYS A 103 1.01 -13.67 -13.13
N GLU A 104 0.37 -12.53 -12.94
CA GLU A 104 0.96 -11.21 -13.23
C GLU A 104 2.05 -10.90 -12.20
N ASP A 105 3.20 -10.47 -12.68
CA ASP A 105 4.31 -10.01 -11.84
C ASP A 105 4.02 -8.60 -11.34
N ILE A 106 3.84 -8.47 -10.04
CA ILE A 106 3.55 -7.22 -9.35
C ILE A 106 4.86 -6.70 -8.77
N LYS A 107 5.21 -5.48 -9.10
CA LYS A 107 6.43 -4.83 -8.59
C LYS A 107 6.25 -4.45 -7.12
N ALA A 108 7.38 -4.36 -6.40
CA ALA A 108 7.37 -3.82 -5.05
C ALA A 108 6.74 -2.42 -5.02
N ASN A 109 5.93 -2.16 -3.99
CA ASN A 109 5.16 -0.94 -3.78
C ASN A 109 4.03 -0.67 -4.80
N GLU A 110 3.71 -1.60 -5.69
CA GLU A 110 2.56 -1.45 -6.59
C GLU A 110 1.24 -1.58 -5.81
N GLN A 111 0.29 -0.71 -6.14
CA GLN A 111 -1.07 -0.76 -5.59
C GLN A 111 -1.94 -1.70 -6.42
N ILE A 112 -2.66 -2.60 -5.76
CA ILE A 112 -3.68 -3.44 -6.38
C ILE A 112 -5.02 -3.29 -5.68
N LEU A 113 -6.12 -3.44 -6.43
CA LEU A 113 -7.47 -3.43 -5.88
C LEU A 113 -7.95 -4.86 -5.59
N ILE A 114 -8.55 -5.04 -4.43
CA ILE A 114 -9.23 -6.26 -4.01
C ILE A 114 -10.66 -5.88 -3.66
N MET A 115 -11.64 -6.37 -4.43
CA MET A 115 -13.05 -6.12 -4.16
C MET A 115 -13.66 -7.33 -3.48
N THR A 116 -14.37 -7.07 -2.38
CA THR A 116 -15.11 -8.10 -1.64
C THR A 116 -16.53 -8.30 -2.17
N ASN A 117 -17.16 -9.38 -1.75
CA ASN A 117 -18.55 -9.72 -2.11
C ASN A 117 -19.61 -8.74 -1.53
N GLU A 118 -19.24 -7.87 -0.59
CA GLU A 118 -20.09 -6.84 -0.02
C GLU A 118 -19.48 -5.46 -0.23
N PHE A 119 -19.80 -4.83 -1.37
CA PHE A 119 -19.26 -3.53 -1.75
C PHE A 119 -20.32 -2.65 -2.42
N THR A 120 -20.90 -1.72 -1.67
CA THR A 120 -22.07 -0.91 -2.05
C THR A 120 -21.84 0.61 -2.05
N GLU A 121 -20.75 1.07 -1.43
CA GLU A 121 -20.44 2.47 -1.25
C GLU A 121 -19.21 2.89 -2.06
N LEU A 122 -19.18 4.16 -2.46
CA LEU A 122 -18.05 4.75 -3.16
C LEU A 122 -16.85 4.84 -2.22
N PRO A 123 -15.66 4.32 -2.60
CA PRO A 123 -14.48 4.40 -1.76
C PRO A 123 -13.86 5.80 -1.78
N ASP A 124 -13.02 6.09 -0.79
CA ASP A 124 -12.07 7.18 -0.89
C ASP A 124 -10.94 6.75 -1.85
N MET A 125 -10.81 7.48 -2.96
CA MET A 125 -9.80 7.19 -3.98
C MET A 125 -8.54 8.04 -3.82
N TYR A 126 -8.42 8.85 -2.74
CA TYR A 126 -7.21 9.65 -2.52
C TYR A 126 -5.96 8.77 -2.53
N GLY A 127 -4.92 9.21 -3.25
CA GLY A 127 -3.68 8.46 -3.39
C GLY A 127 -3.72 7.26 -4.37
N TRP A 128 -4.87 6.96 -4.98
CA TRP A 128 -4.95 5.88 -5.96
C TRP A 128 -4.22 6.25 -7.25
N THR A 129 -3.64 5.25 -7.90
CA THR A 129 -3.12 5.40 -9.26
C THR A 129 -4.27 5.53 -10.26
N LYS A 130 -4.01 6.16 -11.39
CA LYS A 130 -4.97 6.25 -12.49
C LYS A 130 -5.42 4.86 -12.97
N LYS A 131 -4.51 3.87 -13.06
CA LYS A 131 -4.80 2.45 -13.39
C LYS A 131 -5.88 1.89 -12.46
N ASN A 132 -5.77 2.14 -11.16
CA ASN A 132 -6.74 1.64 -10.18
C ASN A 132 -8.10 2.31 -10.32
N VAL A 133 -8.15 3.62 -10.56
CA VAL A 133 -9.41 4.33 -10.81
C VAL A 133 -10.12 3.76 -12.06
N GLU A 134 -9.39 3.53 -13.15
CA GLU A 134 -9.94 2.97 -14.39
C GLU A 134 -10.46 1.54 -14.19
N THR A 135 -9.72 0.71 -13.46
CA THR A 135 -10.14 -0.66 -13.13
C THR A 135 -11.41 -0.66 -12.28
N PHE A 136 -11.47 0.17 -11.24
CA PHE A 136 -12.64 0.33 -10.40
C PHE A 136 -13.86 0.81 -11.22
N ALA A 137 -13.67 1.84 -12.04
CA ALA A 137 -14.71 2.39 -12.89
C ALA A 137 -15.29 1.34 -13.86
N LYS A 138 -14.41 0.51 -14.46
CA LYS A 138 -14.81 -0.62 -15.31
C LYS A 138 -15.63 -1.66 -14.53
N TRP A 139 -15.22 -2.01 -13.32
CA TRP A 139 -15.96 -2.98 -12.49
C TRP A 139 -17.36 -2.52 -12.12
N LYS A 140 -17.54 -1.21 -11.89
CA LYS A 140 -18.82 -0.63 -11.43
C LYS A 140 -19.63 0.08 -12.51
N GLY A 141 -19.12 0.16 -13.74
CA GLY A 141 -19.78 0.83 -14.84
C GLY A 141 -19.91 2.35 -14.63
N ILE A 142 -18.92 2.95 -13.95
CA ILE A 142 -18.90 4.38 -13.64
C ILE A 142 -18.09 5.14 -14.70
N LYS A 143 -18.61 6.26 -15.19
CA LYS A 143 -17.91 7.14 -16.13
C LYS A 143 -16.96 8.08 -15.38
N ILE A 144 -15.67 8.03 -15.71
CA ILE A 144 -14.67 8.93 -15.14
C ILE A 144 -14.38 10.09 -16.09
N THR A 145 -14.22 11.28 -15.50
CA THR A 145 -13.67 12.47 -16.17
C THR A 145 -12.46 12.91 -15.37
N TYR A 146 -11.31 13.06 -16.04
CA TYR A 146 -10.08 13.51 -15.39
C TYR A 146 -9.90 15.02 -15.49
N LYS A 147 -9.32 15.62 -14.45
CA LYS A 147 -8.82 17.00 -14.38
C LYS A 147 -7.39 16.97 -13.81
N GLY A 148 -6.61 18.01 -14.09
CA GLY A 148 -5.22 18.12 -13.58
C GLY A 148 -4.21 17.45 -14.48
N GLY A 149 -3.21 16.79 -13.89
CA GLY A 149 -2.12 16.11 -14.60
C GLY A 149 -2.59 14.95 -15.49
N LYS A 150 -1.71 14.52 -16.41
CA LYS A 150 -1.95 13.33 -17.24
C LYS A 150 -1.57 12.04 -16.52
N SER A 151 -0.71 12.13 -15.53
CA SER A 151 -0.15 11.08 -14.67
C SER A 151 -0.32 11.48 -13.21
N GLY A 152 0.23 10.67 -12.29
CA GLY A 152 0.18 10.91 -10.86
C GLY A 152 -0.94 10.17 -10.16
N THR A 153 -1.20 10.57 -8.93
CA THR A 153 -2.21 9.97 -8.06
C THR A 153 -3.43 10.87 -7.89
N VAL A 154 -4.52 10.28 -7.41
CA VAL A 154 -5.77 11.02 -7.12
C VAL A 154 -5.55 11.96 -5.94
N THR A 155 -5.80 13.25 -6.16
CA THR A 155 -5.79 14.28 -5.11
C THR A 155 -7.19 14.76 -4.73
N LYS A 156 -8.19 14.53 -5.60
CA LYS A 156 -9.58 14.91 -5.33
C LYS A 156 -10.56 14.08 -6.16
N GLN A 157 -11.69 13.74 -5.57
CA GLN A 157 -12.88 13.19 -6.25
C GLN A 157 -14.09 14.08 -6.06
N SER A 158 -14.99 14.16 -7.07
CA SER A 158 -16.16 15.07 -7.06
C SER A 158 -17.37 14.54 -6.30
N VAL A 159 -17.39 13.25 -6.00
CA VAL A 159 -18.43 12.57 -5.22
C VAL A 159 -17.79 12.10 -3.93
N ALA A 160 -18.43 12.33 -2.79
CA ALA A 160 -17.87 11.96 -1.49
C ALA A 160 -17.75 10.43 -1.34
N ALA A 161 -16.74 9.99 -0.59
CA ALA A 161 -16.67 8.59 -0.13
C ALA A 161 -17.88 8.28 0.76
N GLY A 162 -18.34 7.01 0.72
CA GLY A 162 -19.56 6.59 1.43
C GLY A 162 -20.87 6.78 0.66
N GLU A 163 -20.85 7.52 -0.45
CA GLU A 163 -22.05 7.65 -1.30
C GLU A 163 -22.41 6.30 -1.96
N ALA A 164 -23.71 6.03 -2.07
CA ALA A 164 -24.19 4.77 -2.64
C ALA A 164 -23.78 4.62 -4.12
N LEU A 165 -23.09 3.55 -4.47
CA LEU A 165 -22.66 3.24 -5.84
C LEU A 165 -23.83 3.14 -6.82
N SER A 166 -25.02 2.69 -6.37
CA SER A 166 -26.23 2.62 -7.21
C SER A 166 -26.65 4.00 -7.78
N LYS A 167 -26.35 5.07 -7.09
CA LYS A 167 -26.64 6.47 -7.49
C LYS A 167 -25.51 7.12 -8.27
N THR A 168 -24.30 6.55 -8.23
CA THR A 168 -23.09 7.14 -8.81
C THR A 168 -22.85 6.63 -10.23
N LYS A 169 -23.13 7.47 -11.22
CA LYS A 169 -22.95 7.14 -12.65
C LYS A 169 -21.73 7.80 -13.28
N LYS A 170 -21.28 8.91 -12.70
CA LYS A 170 -20.17 9.73 -13.21
C LYS A 170 -19.39 10.35 -12.04
N ILE A 171 -18.07 10.34 -12.13
CA ILE A 171 -17.18 10.97 -11.16
C ILE A 171 -16.13 11.79 -11.92
N THR A 172 -15.79 12.96 -11.39
CA THR A 172 -14.61 13.72 -11.83
C THR A 172 -13.47 13.46 -10.84
N ILE A 173 -12.33 13.02 -11.35
CA ILE A 173 -11.11 12.75 -10.60
C ILE A 173 -10.07 13.80 -10.96
N THR A 174 -9.45 14.40 -9.96
CA THR A 174 -8.30 15.29 -10.14
C THR A 174 -7.04 14.50 -9.83
N LEU A 175 -6.10 14.50 -10.79
CA LEU A 175 -4.77 13.92 -10.61
C LEU A 175 -3.77 15.02 -10.28
N GLY A 176 -2.84 14.71 -9.39
CA GLY A 176 -1.69 15.54 -9.03
C GLY A 176 -0.42 14.71 -8.97
N ASP A 177 0.71 15.38 -9.15
CA ASP A 177 2.05 14.79 -9.05
C ASP A 177 2.44 14.62 -7.58
#